data_99038fd82599bdec704e92e1eb256074
#
_entry.id   99038fd82599bdec704e92e1eb256074
#
_cell.length_a   1.000
_cell.length_b   1.000
_cell.length_c   1.000
_cell.angle_alpha   90.00
_cell.angle_beta   90.00
_cell.angle_gamma   90.00
#
_symmetry.space_group_name_H-M   'P 1'
#
loop_
_entity.id
_entity.type
_entity.pdbx_description
1 polymer ?
#
loop_
_entity_poly.entity_id
_entity_poly.type
_entity_poly.pdbx_seq_one_letter_code
_entity_poly.pdbx_strand_id
1 'polypeptide(L)'
;MYLYNSATHKKEEFKTHTPGHVEMYTCGPTVYHFAHIGNLRSYIMEDVLEKYLRYAGYDVNRVMNITDVGHLTSDADEGEDKMLKGAKREHKSVMEIARYYTDAFFSDCQKLNIKRPDVVQPATGLIDDYIRIITKLIDTGYAYVAGGNVYFDTSKLQRYYIFNDHNEEDLAVGVREGVEEDTNKRNKNDFVLWFTKSKFEDQALKWDSPWGVGYPGWHIECSGISMKYNGEYLDLHCGGVDNAFPHHTNEIAQSESYLGHPWCPHWCHVAHLNTDHGKMSKSKGEFLTVSLLEEKGYDPLAYRFFCLQSHYRKSLVFTWENLDNATVAYNKLLTRIAALKDEGEVEQAAFDEYKAKFTAAMDNDLNTSMAVTVLYDVLKAKTNDKTKLALLDSFDTVLGLKLLEKAAALRAKQAAAAPAGEFTVISESGETDGEVEALIRARADAKKAKNFAEADRIRDELKAKGIEVTDIPNGAKWKRI
;
A
#
# COMPACT_ATOMS: atom_id res chain seq x y z
N MET A 1 17.38 1.95 -13.85
CA MET A 1 16.40 2.52 -12.90
C MET A 1 17.06 3.60 -12.07
N TYR A 2 16.38 4.73 -11.87
CA TYR A 2 16.81 5.83 -11.00
C TYR A 2 15.79 5.98 -9.88
N LEU A 3 16.25 6.05 -8.63
CA LEU A 3 15.42 6.30 -7.44
C LEU A 3 15.93 7.52 -6.69
N TYR A 4 15.03 8.23 -6.05
CA TYR A 4 15.41 9.30 -5.13
C TYR A 4 15.89 8.70 -3.82
N ASN A 5 17.12 9.05 -3.45
CA ASN A 5 17.73 8.62 -2.21
C ASN A 5 17.60 9.71 -1.15
N SER A 6 16.88 9.42 -0.09
CA SER A 6 16.66 10.40 1.00
C SER A 6 17.92 10.75 1.77
N ALA A 7 18.95 9.87 1.76
CA ALA A 7 20.22 10.14 2.46
C ALA A 7 21.10 11.15 1.72
N THR A 8 21.01 11.21 0.39
CA THR A 8 21.79 12.11 -0.46
C THR A 8 20.98 13.28 -1.00
N HIS A 9 19.64 13.25 -0.84
CA HIS A 9 18.68 14.19 -1.41
C HIS A 9 18.74 14.30 -2.94
N LYS A 10 19.15 13.22 -3.62
CA LYS A 10 19.32 13.16 -5.07
C LYS A 10 18.62 11.96 -5.68
N LYS A 11 18.23 12.09 -6.94
CA LYS A 11 17.83 10.95 -7.75
C LYS A 11 19.09 10.32 -8.32
N GLU A 12 19.33 9.06 -7.97
CA GLU A 12 20.54 8.32 -8.27
C GLU A 12 20.23 7.03 -9.00
N GLU A 13 21.20 6.51 -9.74
CA GLU A 13 21.09 5.17 -10.32
C GLU A 13 21.06 4.14 -9.18
N PHE A 14 20.00 3.33 -9.16
CA PHE A 14 19.90 2.25 -8.20
C PHE A 14 20.86 1.12 -8.56
N LYS A 15 21.73 0.77 -7.62
CA LYS A 15 22.73 -0.28 -7.75
C LYS A 15 22.65 -1.21 -6.56
N THR A 16 22.84 -2.50 -6.81
CA THR A 16 22.84 -3.53 -5.79
C THR A 16 24.25 -4.00 -5.49
N HIS A 17 24.50 -4.43 -4.26
CA HIS A 17 25.76 -5.03 -3.84
C HIS A 17 26.03 -6.33 -4.62
N THR A 18 25.02 -7.19 -4.73
CA THR A 18 25.06 -8.40 -5.56
C THR A 18 24.31 -8.14 -6.87
N PRO A 19 24.98 -8.22 -8.04
CA PRO A 19 24.31 -7.99 -9.32
C PRO A 19 23.07 -8.86 -9.51
N GLY A 20 21.94 -8.23 -9.86
CA GLY A 20 20.67 -8.93 -10.10
C GLY A 20 19.91 -9.38 -8.86
N HIS A 21 20.43 -9.13 -7.65
CA HIS A 21 19.78 -9.42 -6.38
C HIS A 21 19.60 -8.15 -5.56
N VAL A 22 18.49 -8.05 -4.82
CA VAL A 22 18.17 -6.90 -3.96
C VAL A 22 17.87 -7.37 -2.55
N GLU A 23 18.65 -6.95 -1.59
CA GLU A 23 18.33 -7.02 -0.17
C GLU A 23 17.51 -5.79 0.24
N MET A 24 16.21 -5.99 0.53
CA MET A 24 15.25 -4.94 0.83
C MET A 24 14.68 -5.11 2.23
N TYR A 25 14.72 -4.05 3.02
CA TYR A 25 14.08 -4.01 4.34
C TYR A 25 12.97 -2.96 4.37
N THR A 26 11.85 -3.30 4.99
CA THR A 26 10.72 -2.40 5.18
C THR A 26 10.27 -2.45 6.63
N CYS A 27 10.18 -1.28 7.28
CA CYS A 27 9.68 -1.20 8.65
C CYS A 27 8.23 -1.68 8.73
N GLY A 28 7.98 -2.64 9.60
CA GLY A 28 6.65 -3.19 9.85
C GLY A 28 5.83 -2.41 10.88
N PRO A 29 4.58 -2.82 11.13
CA PRO A 29 3.71 -2.15 12.07
C PRO A 29 4.03 -2.47 13.53
N THR A 30 3.73 -1.54 14.44
CA THR A 30 3.56 -1.84 15.86
C THR A 30 2.13 -2.35 16.08
N VAL A 31 2.00 -3.62 16.51
CA VAL A 31 0.75 -4.39 16.46
C VAL A 31 -0.07 -4.29 17.75
N TYR A 32 -0.46 -3.08 18.13
CA TYR A 32 -1.34 -2.80 19.27
C TYR A 32 -2.71 -2.24 18.88
N HIS A 33 -2.90 -1.97 17.59
CA HIS A 33 -4.12 -1.43 16.99
C HIS A 33 -4.12 -1.71 15.48
N PHE A 34 -5.30 -1.59 14.84
CA PHE A 34 -5.40 -1.65 13.38
C PHE A 34 -4.47 -0.62 12.71
N ALA A 35 -3.93 -0.96 11.55
CA ALA A 35 -3.26 0.00 10.70
C ALA A 35 -4.31 0.95 10.08
N HIS A 36 -4.06 2.25 10.10
CA HIS A 36 -4.89 3.19 9.36
C HIS A 36 -4.43 3.29 7.90
N ILE A 37 -5.31 3.77 7.02
CA ILE A 37 -5.01 3.83 5.58
C ILE A 37 -3.76 4.67 5.26
N GLY A 38 -3.40 5.65 6.10
CA GLY A 38 -2.16 6.42 5.94
C GLY A 38 -0.90 5.56 6.09
N ASN A 39 -0.87 4.61 7.06
CA ASN A 39 0.22 3.63 7.15
C ASN A 39 0.22 2.72 5.90
N LEU A 40 -0.95 2.25 5.49
CA LEU A 40 -1.09 1.33 4.37
C LEU A 40 -0.67 1.95 3.03
N ARG A 41 -0.69 3.28 2.89
CA ARG A 41 -0.10 3.96 1.74
C ARG A 41 1.39 3.66 1.59
N SER A 42 2.16 3.67 2.68
CA SER A 42 3.59 3.34 2.64
C SER A 42 3.78 1.89 2.17
N TYR A 43 3.05 0.94 2.74
CA TYR A 43 3.12 -0.46 2.35
C TYR A 43 2.67 -0.73 0.91
N ILE A 44 1.70 0.04 0.37
CA ILE A 44 1.33 -0.02 -1.05
C ILE A 44 2.51 0.41 -1.94
N MET A 45 3.20 1.50 -1.59
CA MET A 45 4.31 2.00 -2.41
C MET A 45 5.55 1.11 -2.33
N GLU A 46 5.83 0.54 -1.15
CA GLU A 46 6.88 -0.46 -0.94
C GLU A 46 6.60 -1.74 -1.74
N ASP A 47 5.34 -2.19 -1.77
CA ASP A 47 4.89 -3.33 -2.58
C ASP A 47 5.05 -3.08 -4.08
N VAL A 48 4.72 -1.88 -4.55
CA VAL A 48 4.92 -1.49 -5.96
C VAL A 48 6.40 -1.45 -6.30
N LEU A 49 7.24 -0.95 -5.40
CA LEU A 49 8.69 -0.93 -5.60
C LEU A 49 9.25 -2.35 -5.69
N GLU A 50 8.90 -3.25 -4.76
CA GLU A 50 9.29 -4.66 -4.82
C GLU A 50 8.83 -5.32 -6.13
N LYS A 51 7.54 -5.16 -6.46
CA LYS A 51 6.97 -5.74 -7.70
C LYS A 51 7.66 -5.20 -8.94
N TYR A 52 8.01 -3.91 -8.96
CA TYR A 52 8.73 -3.33 -10.09
C TYR A 52 10.17 -3.82 -10.18
N LEU A 53 10.88 -3.96 -9.06
CA LEU A 53 12.22 -4.56 -9.06
C LEU A 53 12.20 -5.98 -9.63
N ARG A 54 11.22 -6.80 -9.24
CA ARG A 54 11.01 -8.14 -9.80
C ARG A 54 10.65 -8.09 -11.29
N TYR A 55 9.80 -7.16 -11.71
CA TYR A 55 9.45 -6.91 -13.11
C TYR A 55 10.67 -6.50 -13.96
N ALA A 56 11.58 -5.74 -13.38
CA ALA A 56 12.86 -5.36 -13.99
C ALA A 56 13.90 -6.49 -14.00
N GLY A 57 13.59 -7.67 -13.45
CA GLY A 57 14.43 -8.86 -13.47
C GLY A 57 15.31 -9.08 -12.25
N TYR A 58 15.13 -8.30 -11.17
CA TYR A 58 15.84 -8.56 -9.94
C TYR A 58 15.20 -9.71 -9.15
N ASP A 59 16.02 -10.52 -8.52
CA ASP A 59 15.64 -11.36 -7.40
C ASP A 59 15.62 -10.49 -6.13
N VAL A 60 14.52 -10.49 -5.37
CA VAL A 60 14.35 -9.60 -4.21
C VAL A 60 14.11 -10.43 -2.96
N ASN A 61 14.92 -10.21 -1.93
CA ASN A 61 14.68 -10.69 -0.56
C ASN A 61 14.10 -9.53 0.27
N ARG A 62 12.77 -9.47 0.42
CA ARG A 62 12.11 -8.46 1.24
C ARG A 62 11.90 -8.96 2.66
N VAL A 63 12.48 -8.27 3.62
CA VAL A 63 12.36 -8.53 5.06
C VAL A 63 11.52 -7.44 5.73
N MET A 64 10.68 -7.83 6.68
CA MET A 64 9.86 -6.93 7.49
C MET A 64 9.83 -7.38 8.94
N ASN A 65 9.96 -6.45 9.88
CA ASN A 65 9.69 -6.73 11.30
C ASN A 65 8.18 -6.69 11.60
N ILE A 66 7.83 -7.28 12.72
CA ILE A 66 6.58 -6.98 13.45
C ILE A 66 7.00 -6.53 14.85
N THR A 67 6.69 -5.28 15.19
CA THR A 67 6.97 -4.75 16.52
C THR A 67 5.90 -5.22 17.50
N ASP A 68 6.17 -6.33 18.17
CA ASP A 68 5.33 -6.97 19.18
C ASP A 68 5.86 -6.78 20.61
N VAL A 69 6.92 -5.99 20.76
CA VAL A 69 7.41 -5.46 22.04
C VAL A 69 6.69 -4.15 22.35
N GLY A 70 6.39 -3.91 23.62
CA GLY A 70 5.81 -2.63 24.03
C GLY A 70 6.85 -1.52 23.98
N HIS A 71 6.60 -0.52 23.14
CA HIS A 71 7.38 0.71 23.11
C HIS A 71 6.57 1.87 23.67
N LEU A 72 7.27 2.86 24.21
CA LEU A 72 6.67 4.04 24.76
C LEU A 72 5.93 4.86 23.69
N THR A 73 4.93 5.64 24.10
CA THR A 73 4.02 6.34 23.17
C THR A 73 4.69 7.47 22.39
N SER A 74 5.88 7.92 22.82
CA SER A 74 6.67 8.91 22.08
C SER A 74 7.92 8.28 21.47
N ASP A 75 8.33 8.81 20.31
CA ASP A 75 9.58 8.44 19.63
C ASP A 75 10.83 8.93 20.40
N ALA A 76 10.62 9.70 21.49
CA ALA A 76 11.64 10.24 22.39
C ALA A 76 11.81 9.42 23.67
N ASP A 77 11.56 8.11 23.64
CA ASP A 77 11.68 7.17 24.76
C ASP A 77 10.82 7.52 26.00
N GLU A 78 9.66 8.16 25.78
CA GLU A 78 8.73 8.55 26.84
C GLU A 78 7.28 8.12 26.56
N GLY A 79 6.48 7.94 27.61
CA GLY A 79 5.06 7.62 27.51
C GLY A 79 4.67 6.22 27.98
N GLU A 80 3.39 5.87 27.88
CA GLU A 80 2.84 4.56 28.29
C GLU A 80 3.17 3.49 27.24
N ASP A 81 3.39 2.24 27.68
CA ASP A 81 3.55 1.08 26.79
C ASP A 81 2.34 0.89 25.87
N LYS A 82 2.58 0.98 24.57
CA LYS A 82 1.55 0.86 23.52
C LYS A 82 0.86 -0.51 23.54
N MET A 83 1.62 -1.60 23.77
CA MET A 83 1.08 -2.97 23.78
C MET A 83 0.21 -3.19 25.03
N LEU A 84 0.68 -2.72 26.20
CA LEU A 84 -0.08 -2.82 27.44
C LEU A 84 -1.38 -2.01 27.37
N LYS A 85 -1.36 -0.85 26.75
CA LYS A 85 -2.56 -0.03 26.52
C LYS A 85 -3.59 -0.77 25.65
N GLY A 86 -3.12 -1.44 24.60
CA GLY A 86 -3.97 -2.31 23.76
C GLY A 86 -4.56 -3.47 24.56
N ALA A 87 -3.72 -4.17 25.34
CA ALA A 87 -4.12 -5.30 26.17
C ALA A 87 -5.18 -4.93 27.21
N LYS A 88 -4.98 -3.83 27.93
CA LYS A 88 -5.96 -3.30 28.91
C LYS A 88 -7.29 -2.92 28.25
N ARG A 89 -7.24 -2.26 27.08
CA ARG A 89 -8.43 -1.87 26.32
C ARG A 89 -9.30 -3.05 25.91
N GLU A 90 -8.69 -4.18 25.53
CA GLU A 90 -9.37 -5.33 24.96
C GLU A 90 -9.47 -6.53 25.92
N HIS A 91 -9.01 -6.37 27.17
CA HIS A 91 -9.01 -7.43 28.19
C HIS A 91 -8.31 -8.74 27.71
N LYS A 92 -7.18 -8.59 27.00
CA LYS A 92 -6.36 -9.68 26.45
C LYS A 92 -4.92 -9.56 26.93
N SER A 93 -4.15 -10.65 26.80
CA SER A 93 -2.71 -10.58 27.01
C SER A 93 -2.02 -9.81 25.89
N VAL A 94 -0.82 -9.28 26.16
CA VAL A 94 -0.01 -8.56 25.16
C VAL A 94 0.26 -9.42 23.92
N MET A 95 0.55 -10.72 24.11
CA MET A 95 0.83 -11.64 23.00
C MET A 95 -0.42 -11.96 22.16
N GLU A 96 -1.59 -12.05 22.79
CA GLU A 96 -2.86 -12.21 22.08
C GLU A 96 -3.18 -10.97 21.24
N ILE A 97 -2.94 -9.77 21.77
CA ILE A 97 -3.08 -8.51 21.05
C ILE A 97 -2.12 -8.46 19.85
N ALA A 98 -0.84 -8.78 20.07
CA ALA A 98 0.15 -8.78 19.02
C ALA A 98 -0.24 -9.72 17.87
N ARG A 99 -0.68 -10.92 18.18
CA ARG A 99 -1.14 -11.89 17.17
C ARG A 99 -2.37 -11.40 16.43
N TYR A 100 -3.38 -10.93 17.15
CA TYR A 100 -4.63 -10.44 16.56
C TYR A 100 -4.40 -9.30 15.57
N TYR A 101 -3.61 -8.27 15.94
CA TYR A 101 -3.36 -7.14 15.06
C TYR A 101 -2.34 -7.44 13.95
N THR A 102 -1.46 -8.43 14.15
CA THR A 102 -0.62 -8.95 13.07
C THR A 102 -1.48 -9.61 11.99
N ASP A 103 -2.42 -10.46 12.38
CA ASP A 103 -3.33 -11.13 11.45
C ASP A 103 -4.25 -10.12 10.74
N ALA A 104 -4.76 -9.13 11.47
CA ALA A 104 -5.57 -8.05 10.91
C ALA A 104 -4.76 -7.22 9.88
N PHE A 105 -3.51 -6.88 10.20
CA PHE A 105 -2.64 -6.16 9.27
C PHE A 105 -2.41 -6.93 7.97
N PHE A 106 -2.09 -8.22 8.03
CA PHE A 106 -1.90 -9.02 6.82
C PHE A 106 -3.20 -9.29 6.06
N SER A 107 -4.34 -9.35 6.75
CA SER A 107 -5.66 -9.39 6.10
C SER A 107 -5.90 -8.10 5.29
N ASP A 108 -5.63 -6.93 5.86
CA ASP A 108 -5.74 -5.65 5.15
C ASP A 108 -4.76 -5.55 3.97
N CYS A 109 -3.52 -6.03 4.15
CA CYS A 109 -2.55 -6.13 3.06
C CYS A 109 -3.06 -7.01 1.91
N GLN A 110 -3.68 -8.14 2.21
CA GLN A 110 -4.26 -9.04 1.20
C GLN A 110 -5.38 -8.36 0.41
N LYS A 111 -6.28 -7.63 1.09
CA LYS A 111 -7.37 -6.87 0.46
C LYS A 111 -6.85 -5.77 -0.47
N LEU A 112 -5.73 -5.16 -0.10
CA LEU A 112 -5.02 -4.16 -0.89
C LEU A 112 -4.07 -4.76 -1.95
N ASN A 113 -4.04 -6.08 -2.10
CA ASN A 113 -3.13 -6.81 -2.99
C ASN A 113 -1.64 -6.49 -2.75
N ILE A 114 -1.27 -6.28 -1.48
CA ILE A 114 0.12 -6.12 -1.03
C ILE A 114 0.70 -7.52 -0.81
N LYS A 115 1.82 -7.82 -1.47
CA LYS A 115 2.54 -9.08 -1.30
C LYS A 115 3.08 -9.19 0.13
N ARG A 116 2.92 -10.35 0.77
CA ARG A 116 3.58 -10.62 2.02
C ARG A 116 5.10 -10.64 1.82
N PRO A 117 5.91 -9.97 2.66
CA PRO A 117 7.37 -10.04 2.58
C PRO A 117 7.88 -11.47 2.64
N ASP A 118 9.05 -11.72 2.05
CA ASP A 118 9.66 -13.05 1.99
C ASP A 118 10.02 -13.53 3.41
N VAL A 119 10.45 -12.60 4.27
CA VAL A 119 10.66 -12.84 5.71
C VAL A 119 9.84 -11.83 6.51
N VAL A 120 9.08 -12.33 7.49
CA VAL A 120 8.36 -11.54 8.49
C VAL A 120 8.80 -12.01 9.88
N GLN A 121 9.47 -11.12 10.62
CA GLN A 121 10.06 -11.46 11.92
C GLN A 121 9.47 -10.64 13.06
N PRO A 122 8.78 -11.25 14.03
CA PRO A 122 8.44 -10.59 15.28
C PRO A 122 9.69 -10.20 16.09
N ALA A 123 9.69 -8.99 16.63
CA ALA A 123 10.83 -8.45 17.38
C ALA A 123 11.18 -9.29 18.61
N THR A 124 10.19 -9.85 19.31
CA THR A 124 10.39 -10.73 20.48
C THR A 124 11.18 -11.99 20.16
N GLY A 125 11.28 -12.40 18.89
CA GLY A 125 12.01 -13.60 18.48
C GLY A 125 13.52 -13.44 18.39
N LEU A 126 14.09 -12.23 18.58
CA LEU A 126 15.52 -11.95 18.37
C LEU A 126 16.23 -11.27 19.56
N ILE A 127 15.73 -11.46 20.76
CA ILE A 127 16.26 -10.83 21.98
C ILE A 127 17.76 -11.10 22.16
N ASP A 128 18.21 -12.34 21.97
CA ASP A 128 19.63 -12.71 22.10
C ASP A 128 20.50 -12.03 21.04
N ASP A 129 19.99 -11.83 19.83
CA ASP A 129 20.70 -11.09 18.77
C ASP A 129 20.85 -9.61 19.15
N TYR A 130 19.82 -8.98 19.72
CA TYR A 130 19.92 -7.59 20.19
C TYR A 130 20.94 -7.46 21.32
N ILE A 131 20.91 -8.36 22.30
CA ILE A 131 21.90 -8.38 23.40
C ILE A 131 23.31 -8.52 22.84
N ARG A 132 23.53 -9.39 21.86
CA ARG A 132 24.83 -9.56 21.19
C ARG A 132 25.28 -8.28 20.47
N ILE A 133 24.38 -7.62 19.75
CA ILE A 133 24.71 -6.37 19.05
C ILE A 133 25.06 -5.27 20.06
N ILE A 134 24.24 -5.08 21.09
CA ILE A 134 24.45 -4.08 22.14
C ILE A 134 25.75 -4.33 22.89
N THR A 135 26.07 -5.59 23.21
CA THR A 135 27.33 -5.96 23.87
C THR A 135 28.53 -5.49 23.02
N LYS A 136 28.53 -5.80 21.71
CA LYS A 136 29.59 -5.35 20.81
C LYS A 136 29.70 -3.83 20.75
N LEU A 137 28.57 -3.11 20.73
CA LEU A 137 28.56 -1.64 20.73
C LEU A 137 29.18 -1.07 22.02
N ILE A 138 28.98 -1.72 23.19
CA ILE A 138 29.60 -1.34 24.45
C ILE A 138 31.11 -1.62 24.36
N ASP A 139 31.51 -2.81 23.94
CA ASP A 139 32.91 -3.24 23.86
C ASP A 139 33.74 -2.34 22.91
N THR A 140 33.11 -1.84 21.86
CA THR A 140 33.73 -0.94 20.87
C THR A 140 33.60 0.54 21.23
N GLY A 141 32.96 0.89 22.36
CA GLY A 141 32.86 2.22 22.89
C GLY A 141 31.80 3.11 22.25
N TYR A 142 30.88 2.54 21.45
CA TYR A 142 29.72 3.25 20.87
C TYR A 142 28.51 3.29 21.81
N ALA A 143 28.51 2.46 22.86
CA ALA A 143 27.43 2.44 23.84
C ALA A 143 27.96 2.45 25.27
N TYR A 144 27.14 2.87 26.21
CA TYR A 144 27.46 2.96 27.62
C TYR A 144 26.28 2.64 28.53
N VAL A 145 26.57 2.22 29.75
CA VAL A 145 25.54 1.98 30.80
C VAL A 145 25.46 3.21 31.71
N ALA A 146 24.28 3.74 31.93
CA ALA A 146 24.02 4.82 32.87
C ALA A 146 22.62 4.70 33.47
N GLY A 147 22.46 5.01 34.75
CA GLY A 147 21.15 4.92 35.43
C GLY A 147 20.49 3.56 35.42
N GLY A 148 21.18 2.50 34.96
CA GLY A 148 20.69 1.13 34.74
C GLY A 148 20.35 0.82 33.28
N ASN A 149 20.14 1.80 32.42
CA ASN A 149 19.86 1.63 30.99
C ASN A 149 21.15 1.59 30.15
N VAL A 150 21.06 1.06 28.93
CA VAL A 150 22.14 1.12 27.94
C VAL A 150 21.77 2.15 26.88
N TYR A 151 22.69 3.07 26.62
CA TYR A 151 22.53 4.16 25.67
C TYR A 151 23.55 4.05 24.54
N PHE A 152 23.16 4.45 23.34
CA PHE A 152 24.08 4.71 22.24
C PHE A 152 24.68 6.11 22.42
N ASP A 153 25.99 6.24 22.27
CA ASP A 153 26.74 7.49 22.37
C ASP A 153 26.88 8.14 20.98
N THR A 154 25.96 9.07 20.68
CA THR A 154 25.93 9.75 19.37
C THR A 154 27.15 10.63 19.10
N SER A 155 27.90 11.04 20.15
CA SER A 155 29.14 11.83 19.99
C SER A 155 30.28 11.06 19.33
N LYS A 156 30.18 9.74 19.23
CA LYS A 156 31.16 8.88 18.56
C LYS A 156 31.01 8.88 17.05
N LEU A 157 29.91 9.39 16.52
CA LEU A 157 29.62 9.42 15.09
C LEU A 157 30.22 10.68 14.45
N GLN A 158 30.80 10.54 13.26
CA GLN A 158 31.24 11.69 12.48
C GLN A 158 30.07 12.53 11.97
N ARG A 159 28.95 11.88 11.65
CA ARG A 159 27.71 12.51 11.20
C ARG A 159 26.52 11.72 11.75
N TYR A 160 25.65 12.36 12.51
CA TYR A 160 24.44 11.73 13.03
C TYR A 160 23.19 12.06 12.19
N TYR A 161 22.99 13.33 11.84
CA TYR A 161 21.85 13.78 11.05
C TYR A 161 22.07 13.45 9.55
N ILE A 162 21.57 12.30 9.10
CA ILE A 162 21.78 11.82 7.73
C ILE A 162 20.72 12.41 6.79
N PHE A 163 19.45 12.43 7.21
CA PHE A 163 18.31 12.76 6.35
C PHE A 163 17.89 14.23 6.40
N ASN A 164 18.42 15.02 7.34
CA ASN A 164 18.08 16.42 7.54
C ASN A 164 19.31 17.31 7.39
N ASP A 165 19.20 18.37 6.60
CA ASP A 165 20.23 19.44 6.53
C ASP A 165 20.15 20.38 7.75
N HIS A 166 19.31 20.05 8.76
CA HIS A 166 19.09 20.88 9.94
C HIS A 166 20.25 20.79 10.93
N ASN A 167 20.65 21.94 11.44
CA ASN A 167 21.56 22.05 12.59
C ASN A 167 20.82 21.59 13.86
N GLU A 168 21.58 21.24 14.92
CA GLU A 168 21.05 20.85 16.23
C GLU A 168 20.00 21.84 16.79
N GLU A 169 20.12 23.12 16.46
CA GLU A 169 19.22 24.19 16.89
C GLU A 169 17.83 24.10 16.26
N ASP A 170 17.73 23.68 14.98
CA ASP A 170 16.44 23.56 14.28
C ASP A 170 15.62 22.35 14.75
N LEU A 171 16.29 21.30 15.23
CA LEU A 171 15.63 20.12 15.80
C LEU A 171 15.19 20.33 17.25
N ALA A 172 15.79 21.29 17.97
CA ALA A 172 15.36 21.70 19.30
C ALA A 172 13.96 22.36 19.28
N VAL A 173 13.53 22.95 18.16
CA VAL A 173 12.20 23.52 17.95
C VAL A 173 11.14 22.42 17.80
N GLY A 174 11.50 21.21 17.41
CA GLY A 174 10.60 20.03 17.29
C GLY A 174 10.47 19.21 18.56
N VAL A 175 11.21 19.52 19.62
CA VAL A 175 11.05 18.88 20.95
C VAL A 175 9.75 19.38 21.56
N ARG A 176 8.78 18.46 21.71
CA ARG A 176 7.49 18.75 22.33
C ARG A 176 7.69 19.39 23.70
N GLU A 177 7.02 20.52 23.98
CA GLU A 177 6.92 21.09 25.31
C GLU A 177 6.43 20.01 26.31
N GLY A 178 7.22 19.76 27.36
CA GLY A 178 6.86 18.82 28.43
C GLY A 178 7.67 17.53 28.48
N VAL A 179 8.69 17.34 27.62
CA VAL A 179 9.64 16.22 27.74
C VAL A 179 10.66 16.53 28.83
N GLU A 180 10.66 15.75 29.93
CA GLU A 180 11.70 15.85 30.95
C GLU A 180 13.02 15.30 30.41
N GLU A 181 14.08 16.06 30.59
CA GLU A 181 15.44 15.69 30.15
C GLU A 181 15.94 14.46 30.91
N ASP A 182 16.33 13.39 30.20
CA ASP A 182 16.95 12.21 30.81
C ASP A 182 18.39 12.54 31.21
N THR A 183 18.60 12.84 32.47
CA THR A 183 19.89 13.23 33.06
C THR A 183 20.96 12.13 33.01
N ASN A 184 20.62 10.88 32.65
CA ASN A 184 21.58 9.79 32.45
C ASN A 184 22.25 9.84 31.07
N LYS A 185 21.69 10.56 30.10
CA LYS A 185 22.28 10.72 28.77
C LYS A 185 23.53 11.61 28.86
N ARG A 186 24.60 11.19 28.16
CA ARG A 186 25.81 12.00 28.00
C ARG A 186 25.61 13.15 27.02
N ASN A 187 24.84 12.87 25.95
CA ASN A 187 24.50 13.82 24.91
C ASN A 187 22.99 13.81 24.71
N LYS A 188 22.43 14.97 24.36
CA LYS A 188 20.98 15.15 24.17
C LYS A 188 20.38 14.14 23.18
N ASN A 189 21.12 13.80 22.13
CA ASN A 189 20.68 12.92 21.05
C ASN A 189 20.94 11.43 21.33
N ASP A 190 21.57 11.07 22.46
CA ASP A 190 21.74 9.67 22.83
C ASP A 190 20.39 9.00 23.00
N PHE A 191 20.30 7.75 22.58
CA PHE A 191 19.04 6.99 22.61
C PHE A 191 19.26 5.64 23.28
N VAL A 192 18.17 5.10 23.83
CA VAL A 192 18.24 3.86 24.61
C VAL A 192 18.29 2.65 23.70
N LEU A 193 19.24 1.76 23.97
CA LEU A 193 19.39 0.46 23.32
C LEU A 193 18.73 -0.65 24.13
N TRP A 194 18.79 -0.55 25.49
CA TRP A 194 18.18 -1.49 26.41
C TRP A 194 17.67 -0.78 27.65
N PHE A 195 16.39 -0.96 27.96
CA PHE A 195 15.75 -0.42 29.15
C PHE A 195 15.78 -1.46 30.26
N THR A 196 16.39 -1.15 31.42
CA THR A 196 16.19 -1.88 32.69
C THR A 196 15.37 -1.08 33.67
N LYS A 197 15.38 0.25 33.52
CA LYS A 197 14.56 1.19 34.29
C LYS A 197 13.86 2.12 33.33
N SER A 198 12.55 2.17 33.40
CA SER A 198 11.74 3.18 32.75
C SER A 198 10.91 3.91 33.81
N LYS A 199 10.47 5.12 33.51
CA LYS A 199 9.51 5.87 34.35
C LYS A 199 8.19 5.11 34.52
N PHE A 200 7.93 4.12 33.68
CA PHE A 200 6.74 3.29 33.68
C PHE A 200 7.12 1.86 34.04
N GLU A 201 6.82 1.46 35.27
CA GLU A 201 7.13 0.12 35.80
C GLU A 201 6.34 -1.00 35.11
N ASP A 202 5.34 -0.67 34.35
CA ASP A 202 4.29 -1.56 33.81
C ASP A 202 4.65 -2.22 32.47
N GLN A 203 5.92 -2.25 32.03
CA GLN A 203 6.31 -2.99 30.82
C GLN A 203 5.96 -4.47 30.95
N ALA A 204 5.11 -4.96 30.03
CA ALA A 204 4.54 -6.30 30.10
C ALA A 204 5.55 -7.41 29.77
N LEU A 205 6.51 -7.14 28.86
CA LEU A 205 7.50 -8.11 28.39
C LEU A 205 8.89 -7.65 28.78
N LYS A 206 9.62 -8.49 29.51
CA LYS A 206 10.99 -8.24 29.95
C LYS A 206 11.81 -9.52 29.83
N TRP A 207 13.09 -9.37 29.58
CA TRP A 207 14.05 -10.45 29.42
C TRP A 207 15.30 -10.20 30.23
N ASP A 208 15.99 -11.29 30.63
CA ASP A 208 17.30 -11.22 31.25
C ASP A 208 18.34 -10.67 30.27
N SER A 209 19.25 -9.84 30.77
CA SER A 209 20.38 -9.33 30.01
C SER A 209 21.60 -9.13 30.90
N PRO A 210 22.82 -8.95 30.36
CA PRO A 210 24.00 -8.63 31.14
C PRO A 210 23.88 -7.35 31.96
N TRP A 211 22.94 -6.46 31.63
CA TRP A 211 22.70 -5.17 32.28
C TRP A 211 21.54 -5.19 33.27
N GLY A 212 20.85 -6.31 33.32
CA GLY A 212 19.66 -6.52 34.17
C GLY A 212 18.41 -6.91 33.38
N VAL A 213 17.34 -7.24 34.09
CA VAL A 213 16.04 -7.56 33.49
C VAL A 213 15.45 -6.31 32.83
N GLY A 214 15.10 -6.43 31.53
CA GLY A 214 14.64 -5.30 30.77
C GLY A 214 14.11 -5.65 29.38
N TYR A 215 14.10 -4.68 28.48
CA TYR A 215 13.59 -4.83 27.12
C TYR A 215 14.39 -3.96 26.12
N PRO A 216 14.39 -4.34 24.83
CA PRO A 216 15.13 -3.59 23.81
C PRO A 216 14.53 -2.21 23.55
N GLY A 217 15.35 -1.26 23.15
CA GLY A 217 14.92 -0.01 22.52
C GLY A 217 14.27 -0.28 21.16
N TRP A 218 13.50 0.67 20.66
CA TRP A 218 12.72 0.47 19.43
C TRP A 218 13.59 0.30 18.17
N HIS A 219 14.71 1.02 18.09
CA HIS A 219 15.51 1.07 16.87
C HIS A 219 16.39 -0.18 16.67
N ILE A 220 16.76 -0.88 17.75
CA ILE A 220 17.62 -2.07 17.66
C ILE A 220 16.91 -3.27 17.03
N GLU A 221 15.57 -3.29 17.07
CA GLU A 221 14.77 -4.34 16.44
C GLU A 221 15.03 -4.40 14.93
N CYS A 222 14.83 -3.27 14.24
CA CYS A 222 15.01 -3.20 12.79
C CYS A 222 16.45 -3.44 12.37
N SER A 223 17.43 -2.87 13.09
CA SER A 223 18.86 -3.15 12.85
C SER A 223 19.16 -4.65 13.00
N GLY A 224 18.72 -5.27 14.08
CA GLY A 224 19.00 -6.70 14.35
C GLY A 224 18.32 -7.62 13.35
N ILE A 225 17.04 -7.39 13.04
CA ILE A 225 16.27 -8.21 12.10
C ILE A 225 16.84 -8.07 10.68
N SER A 226 17.12 -6.85 10.23
CA SER A 226 17.71 -6.61 8.92
C SER A 226 19.07 -7.29 8.78
N MET A 227 20.00 -7.05 9.70
CA MET A 227 21.32 -7.69 9.64
C MET A 227 21.26 -9.22 9.68
N LYS A 228 20.27 -9.80 10.36
CA LYS A 228 20.10 -11.25 10.42
C LYS A 228 19.62 -11.86 9.11
N TYR A 229 18.67 -11.24 8.44
CA TYR A 229 17.97 -11.84 7.29
C TYR A 229 18.37 -11.23 5.94
N ASN A 230 18.85 -9.96 5.91
CA ASN A 230 19.41 -9.33 4.73
C ASN A 230 20.95 -9.31 4.74
N GLY A 231 21.59 -9.69 5.86
CA GLY A 231 23.05 -9.69 5.97
C GLY A 231 23.67 -8.32 6.26
N GLU A 232 24.98 -8.21 6.02
CA GLU A 232 25.78 -7.04 6.37
C GLU A 232 25.65 -5.89 5.35
N TYR A 233 25.12 -6.17 4.17
CA TYR A 233 24.97 -5.21 3.07
C TYR A 233 23.52 -5.18 2.61
N LEU A 234 22.79 -4.22 3.13
CA LEU A 234 21.42 -3.94 2.71
C LEU A 234 21.47 -3.03 1.47
N ASP A 235 20.70 -3.31 0.43
CA ASP A 235 20.66 -2.49 -0.78
C ASP A 235 19.66 -1.34 -0.66
N LEU A 236 18.51 -1.58 -0.01
CA LEU A 236 17.37 -0.67 0.00
C LEU A 236 16.60 -0.77 1.32
N HIS A 237 16.43 0.37 1.99
CA HIS A 237 15.58 0.50 3.18
C HIS A 237 14.42 1.44 2.92
N CYS A 238 13.19 1.03 3.27
CA CYS A 238 11.97 1.79 3.02
C CYS A 238 11.19 2.05 4.31
N GLY A 239 10.44 3.17 4.32
CA GLY A 239 9.50 3.52 5.38
C GLY A 239 8.73 4.80 5.07
N GLY A 240 7.96 5.31 6.04
CA GLY A 240 7.36 6.62 5.97
C GLY A 240 8.39 7.74 6.20
N VAL A 241 8.09 8.96 5.76
CA VAL A 241 9.00 10.12 6.03
C VAL A 241 9.21 10.38 7.52
N ASP A 242 8.28 9.97 8.38
CA ASP A 242 8.40 10.05 9.83
C ASP A 242 9.38 9.04 10.42
N ASN A 243 9.74 7.99 9.69
CA ASN A 243 10.80 7.06 10.09
C ASN A 243 12.21 7.63 9.86
N ALA A 244 12.38 8.62 8.97
CA ALA A 244 13.70 9.16 8.65
C ALA A 244 14.46 9.63 9.90
N PHE A 245 13.74 10.35 10.78
CA PHE A 245 14.26 10.77 12.08
C PHE A 245 13.19 10.61 13.18
N PRO A 246 13.54 10.03 14.35
CA PRO A 246 14.87 9.50 14.70
C PRO A 246 15.12 8.06 14.24
N HIS A 247 14.12 7.30 13.78
CA HIS A 247 14.17 5.84 13.68
C HIS A 247 15.27 5.34 12.73
N HIS A 248 15.22 5.65 11.45
CA HIS A 248 16.23 5.22 10.47
C HIS A 248 17.61 5.83 10.74
N THR A 249 17.66 7.07 11.25
CA THR A 249 18.92 7.70 11.71
C THR A 249 19.58 6.85 12.79
N ASN A 250 18.81 6.37 13.77
CA ASN A 250 19.33 5.52 14.85
C ASN A 250 19.66 4.11 14.37
N GLU A 251 18.95 3.58 13.38
CA GLU A 251 19.31 2.30 12.76
C GLU A 251 20.67 2.38 12.04
N ILE A 252 20.94 3.46 11.29
CA ILE A 252 22.25 3.70 10.66
C ILE A 252 23.33 3.75 11.73
N ALA A 253 23.11 4.53 12.80
CA ALA A 253 24.04 4.65 13.90
C ALA A 253 24.40 3.29 14.50
N GLN A 254 23.42 2.46 14.80
CA GLN A 254 23.60 1.13 15.38
C GLN A 254 24.29 0.16 14.41
N SER A 255 23.77 0.08 13.19
CA SER A 255 24.20 -0.93 12.21
C SER A 255 25.62 -0.65 11.72
N GLU A 256 25.95 0.58 11.33
CA GLU A 256 27.28 0.93 10.83
C GLU A 256 28.34 0.86 11.94
N SER A 257 27.99 1.27 13.17
CA SER A 257 28.92 1.13 14.31
C SER A 257 29.17 -0.33 14.70
N TYR A 258 28.15 -1.19 14.56
CA TYR A 258 28.28 -2.62 14.79
C TYR A 258 29.11 -3.31 13.69
N LEU A 259 28.82 -3.00 12.42
CA LEU A 259 29.48 -3.62 11.27
C LEU A 259 30.89 -3.08 11.02
N GLY A 260 31.11 -1.79 11.26
CA GLY A 260 32.38 -1.10 10.98
C GLY A 260 32.51 -0.64 9.52
N HIS A 261 31.42 -0.64 8.76
CA HIS A 261 31.33 -0.17 7.37
C HIS A 261 29.93 0.38 7.06
N PRO A 262 29.75 1.14 5.95
CA PRO A 262 28.43 1.59 5.51
C PRO A 262 27.47 0.41 5.28
N TRP A 263 26.25 0.55 5.77
CA TRP A 263 25.28 -0.55 5.83
C TRP A 263 24.28 -0.54 4.65
N CYS A 264 23.56 0.58 4.47
CA CYS A 264 22.52 0.72 3.48
C CYS A 264 22.75 1.97 2.62
N PRO A 265 23.03 1.81 1.31
CA PRO A 265 23.31 2.93 0.43
C PRO A 265 22.06 3.68 -0.03
N HIS A 266 20.86 3.05 -0.03
CA HIS A 266 19.66 3.65 -0.64
C HIS A 266 18.46 3.67 0.31
N TRP A 267 17.91 4.85 0.53
CA TRP A 267 16.81 5.09 1.47
C TRP A 267 15.59 5.67 0.75
N CYS A 268 14.45 5.00 0.88
CA CYS A 268 13.20 5.38 0.24
C CYS A 268 12.15 5.75 1.29
N HIS A 269 11.67 7.00 1.27
CA HIS A 269 10.65 7.48 2.21
C HIS A 269 9.37 7.90 1.50
N VAL A 270 8.26 7.34 1.94
CA VAL A 270 6.92 7.65 1.42
C VAL A 270 6.32 8.82 2.20
N ALA A 271 5.89 9.85 1.49
CA ALA A 271 5.27 11.04 2.08
C ALA A 271 3.91 10.72 2.73
N HIS A 272 3.52 11.55 3.69
CA HIS A 272 2.27 11.35 4.46
C HIS A 272 1.01 11.32 3.60
N LEU A 273 0.03 10.54 4.06
CA LEU A 273 -1.37 10.73 3.75
C LEU A 273 -1.95 11.71 4.79
N ASN A 274 -2.38 12.87 4.33
CA ASN A 274 -3.03 13.87 5.16
C ASN A 274 -4.55 13.81 4.99
N THR A 275 -5.29 14.35 5.95
CA THR A 275 -6.69 14.70 5.78
C THR A 275 -6.79 16.21 5.57
N ASP A 276 -7.95 16.72 5.25
CA ASP A 276 -8.25 18.17 5.20
C ASP A 276 -7.99 18.90 6.54
N HIS A 277 -7.90 18.13 7.65
CA HIS A 277 -7.53 18.63 8.99
C HIS A 277 -6.05 18.39 9.34
N GLY A 278 -5.19 18.03 8.39
CA GLY A 278 -3.76 17.78 8.56
C GLY A 278 -3.38 16.30 8.65
N LYS A 279 -2.27 15.99 9.34
CA LYS A 279 -1.78 14.59 9.49
C LYS A 279 -2.85 13.74 10.18
N MET A 280 -3.16 12.58 9.57
CA MET A 280 -4.07 11.61 10.15
C MET A 280 -3.51 11.11 11.48
N SER A 281 -4.28 11.23 12.55
CA SER A 281 -3.90 10.76 13.87
C SER A 281 -5.09 10.11 14.58
N LYS A 282 -4.79 9.13 15.44
CA LYS A 282 -5.78 8.36 16.21
C LYS A 282 -6.66 9.23 17.14
N SER A 283 -6.26 10.46 17.43
CA SER A 283 -6.92 11.36 18.38
C SER A 283 -7.75 12.47 17.73
N LYS A 284 -7.71 12.61 16.39
CA LYS A 284 -8.31 13.75 15.69
C LYS A 284 -9.25 13.32 14.55
N GLY A 285 -10.35 12.63 14.88
CA GLY A 285 -11.37 12.30 13.89
C GLY A 285 -11.61 10.81 13.69
N GLU A 286 -12.30 10.43 12.59
CA GLU A 286 -12.62 9.05 12.24
C GLU A 286 -11.35 8.23 11.98
N PHE A 287 -11.20 7.09 12.63
CA PHE A 287 -10.05 6.21 12.45
C PHE A 287 -10.22 5.39 11.16
N LEU A 288 -9.64 5.88 10.08
CA LEU A 288 -9.80 5.35 8.73
C LEU A 288 -9.03 4.03 8.56
N THR A 289 -9.74 2.92 8.51
CA THR A 289 -9.22 1.57 8.26
C THR A 289 -9.73 1.00 6.94
N VAL A 290 -9.14 -0.10 6.47
CA VAL A 290 -9.66 -0.83 5.30
C VAL A 290 -11.08 -1.34 5.58
N SER A 291 -11.34 -1.86 6.77
CA SER A 291 -12.69 -2.32 7.17
C SER A 291 -13.72 -1.20 7.04
N LEU A 292 -13.39 0.03 7.46
CA LEU A 292 -14.29 1.17 7.32
C LEU A 292 -14.54 1.52 5.85
N LEU A 293 -13.53 1.41 4.97
CA LEU A 293 -13.75 1.59 3.53
C LEU A 293 -14.75 0.56 2.99
N GLU A 294 -14.60 -0.71 3.37
CA GLU A 294 -15.51 -1.79 2.98
C GLU A 294 -16.93 -1.57 3.52
N GLU A 295 -17.08 -1.19 4.78
CA GLU A 295 -18.37 -0.86 5.41
C GLU A 295 -19.09 0.27 4.68
N LYS A 296 -18.36 1.23 4.14
CA LYS A 296 -18.88 2.32 3.32
C LYS A 296 -19.10 1.92 1.84
N GLY A 297 -18.79 0.67 1.47
CA GLY A 297 -19.02 0.12 0.14
C GLY A 297 -17.89 0.34 -0.86
N TYR A 298 -16.72 0.80 -0.41
CA TYR A 298 -15.56 0.96 -1.29
C TYR A 298 -14.80 -0.36 -1.48
N ASP A 299 -14.37 -0.64 -2.71
CA ASP A 299 -13.40 -1.68 -2.98
C ASP A 299 -12.01 -1.23 -2.47
N PRO A 300 -11.31 -2.01 -1.65
CA PRO A 300 -9.96 -1.67 -1.19
C PRO A 300 -8.97 -1.36 -2.34
N LEU A 301 -9.15 -1.97 -3.51
CA LEU A 301 -8.32 -1.69 -4.68
C LEU A 301 -8.60 -0.30 -5.30
N ALA A 302 -9.77 0.29 -5.06
CA ALA A 302 -10.02 1.68 -5.41
C ALA A 302 -9.15 2.63 -4.56
N TYR A 303 -8.93 2.30 -3.27
CA TYR A 303 -8.00 3.03 -2.43
C TYR A 303 -6.54 2.83 -2.88
N ARG A 304 -6.15 1.59 -3.25
CA ARG A 304 -4.84 1.37 -3.87
C ARG A 304 -4.66 2.21 -5.13
N PHE A 305 -5.66 2.23 -6.01
CA PHE A 305 -5.65 3.05 -7.22
C PHE A 305 -5.53 4.56 -6.90
N PHE A 306 -6.25 5.06 -5.88
CA PHE A 306 -6.13 6.42 -5.38
C PHE A 306 -4.68 6.75 -4.96
N CYS A 307 -4.00 5.86 -4.24
CA CYS A 307 -2.60 6.05 -3.87
C CYS A 307 -1.66 6.12 -5.08
N LEU A 308 -1.89 5.27 -6.10
CA LEU A 308 -1.03 5.20 -7.30
C LEU A 308 -1.16 6.41 -8.22
N GLN A 309 -2.24 7.21 -8.11
CA GLN A 309 -2.43 8.44 -8.89
C GLN A 309 -1.50 9.58 -8.44
N SER A 310 -0.81 9.44 -7.32
CA SER A 310 0.13 10.42 -6.80
C SER A 310 1.52 9.82 -6.67
N HIS A 311 2.55 10.63 -6.91
CA HIS A 311 3.93 10.23 -6.67
C HIS A 311 4.18 9.97 -5.18
N TYR A 312 4.92 8.90 -4.81
CA TYR A 312 5.13 8.49 -3.42
C TYR A 312 5.78 9.56 -2.52
N ARG A 313 6.63 10.45 -3.10
CA ARG A 313 7.28 11.55 -2.39
C ARG A 313 6.41 12.80 -2.22
N LYS A 314 5.21 12.84 -2.78
CA LYS A 314 4.26 13.93 -2.59
C LYS A 314 3.25 13.56 -1.52
N SER A 315 2.97 14.50 -0.61
CA SER A 315 1.85 14.36 0.31
C SER A 315 0.55 14.17 -0.47
N LEU A 316 -0.27 13.26 -0.02
CA LEU A 316 -1.57 12.96 -0.61
C LEU A 316 -2.66 13.35 0.39
N VAL A 317 -3.69 14.03 -0.08
CA VAL A 317 -4.82 14.45 0.77
C VAL A 317 -5.97 13.49 0.57
N PHE A 318 -6.33 12.79 1.63
CA PHE A 318 -7.52 11.94 1.67
C PHE A 318 -8.74 12.77 2.03
N THR A 319 -9.74 12.71 1.18
CA THR A 319 -11.13 13.06 1.46
C THR A 319 -12.03 11.99 0.89
N TRP A 320 -13.24 11.84 1.39
CA TRP A 320 -14.21 10.91 0.81
C TRP A 320 -14.49 11.25 -0.66
N GLU A 321 -14.57 12.52 -1.00
CA GLU A 321 -14.74 13.00 -2.38
C GLU A 321 -13.58 12.55 -3.30
N ASN A 322 -12.34 12.66 -2.83
CA ASN A 322 -11.18 12.21 -3.61
C ASN A 322 -11.19 10.68 -3.81
N LEU A 323 -11.62 9.92 -2.80
CA LEU A 323 -11.79 8.46 -2.93
C LEU A 323 -12.96 8.12 -3.87
N ASP A 324 -14.08 8.86 -3.83
CA ASP A 324 -15.20 8.70 -4.79
C ASP A 324 -14.73 8.91 -6.22
N ASN A 325 -13.96 9.99 -6.47
CA ASN A 325 -13.40 10.28 -7.78
C ASN A 325 -12.48 9.16 -8.29
N ALA A 326 -11.61 8.65 -7.41
CA ALA A 326 -10.73 7.53 -7.74
C ALA A 326 -11.53 6.23 -7.99
N THR A 327 -12.57 5.97 -7.21
CA THR A 327 -13.46 4.82 -7.37
C THR A 327 -14.19 4.87 -8.72
N VAL A 328 -14.72 6.03 -9.09
CA VAL A 328 -15.36 6.23 -10.40
C VAL A 328 -14.36 6.01 -11.54
N ALA A 329 -13.14 6.53 -11.40
CA ALA A 329 -12.09 6.36 -12.41
C ALA A 329 -11.65 4.90 -12.54
N TYR A 330 -11.47 4.19 -11.42
CA TYR A 330 -11.14 2.76 -11.39
C TYR A 330 -12.25 1.91 -12.02
N ASN A 331 -13.51 2.14 -11.68
CA ASN A 331 -14.64 1.42 -12.25
C ASN A 331 -14.79 1.68 -13.76
N LYS A 332 -14.56 2.92 -14.23
CA LYS A 332 -14.52 3.23 -15.68
C LYS A 332 -13.38 2.50 -16.38
N LEU A 333 -12.22 2.38 -15.76
CA LEU A 333 -11.09 1.61 -16.28
C LEU A 333 -11.48 0.13 -16.45
N LEU A 334 -12.05 -0.49 -15.41
CA LEU A 334 -12.54 -1.88 -15.44
C LEU A 334 -13.61 -2.10 -16.51
N THR A 335 -14.57 -1.19 -16.66
CA THR A 335 -15.62 -1.26 -17.69
C THR A 335 -15.03 -1.25 -19.10
N ARG A 336 -14.01 -0.40 -19.35
CA ARG A 336 -13.34 -0.36 -20.66
C ARG A 336 -12.56 -1.63 -20.94
N ILE A 337 -11.89 -2.20 -19.93
CA ILE A 337 -11.17 -3.48 -20.05
C ILE A 337 -12.16 -4.63 -20.28
N ALA A 338 -13.29 -4.65 -19.58
CA ALA A 338 -14.32 -5.66 -19.74
C ALA A 338 -14.93 -5.69 -21.16
N ALA A 339 -14.89 -4.58 -21.89
CA ALA A 339 -15.36 -4.48 -23.26
C ALA A 339 -14.38 -5.02 -24.32
N LEU A 340 -13.09 -5.23 -23.96
CA LEU A 340 -12.08 -5.75 -24.87
C LEU A 340 -12.33 -7.23 -25.18
N LYS A 341 -12.02 -7.62 -26.41
CA LYS A 341 -12.16 -9.00 -26.87
C LYS A 341 -10.81 -9.72 -26.82
N ASP A 342 -10.79 -10.90 -26.25
CA ASP A 342 -9.59 -11.75 -26.22
C ASP A 342 -9.46 -12.58 -27.51
N GLU A 343 -9.28 -11.88 -28.63
CA GLU A 343 -9.22 -12.45 -29.97
C GLU A 343 -7.98 -11.94 -30.72
N GLY A 344 -7.38 -12.80 -31.54
CA GLY A 344 -6.19 -12.49 -32.33
C GLY A 344 -4.87 -12.82 -31.61
N GLU A 345 -3.78 -12.33 -32.17
CA GLU A 345 -2.43 -12.51 -31.63
C GLU A 345 -1.86 -11.16 -31.13
N VAL A 346 -0.87 -11.22 -30.24
CA VAL A 346 -0.20 -10.04 -29.72
C VAL A 346 0.65 -9.41 -30.82
N GLU A 347 0.41 -8.14 -31.11
CA GLU A 347 1.23 -7.31 -32.00
C GLU A 347 2.50 -6.88 -31.27
N GLN A 348 3.61 -7.60 -31.46
CA GLN A 348 4.83 -7.45 -30.68
C GLN A 348 5.40 -6.03 -30.71
N ALA A 349 5.38 -5.35 -31.87
CA ALA A 349 5.88 -3.98 -31.98
C ALA A 349 5.12 -2.98 -31.08
N ALA A 350 3.79 -3.08 -31.05
CA ALA A 350 2.95 -2.26 -30.17
C ALA A 350 3.16 -2.64 -28.70
N PHE A 351 3.29 -3.94 -28.39
CA PHE A 351 3.58 -4.41 -27.05
C PHE A 351 4.89 -3.81 -26.53
N ASP A 352 5.96 -3.90 -27.32
CA ASP A 352 7.30 -3.40 -26.94
C ASP A 352 7.30 -1.87 -26.77
N GLU A 353 6.58 -1.14 -27.63
CA GLU A 353 6.45 0.32 -27.53
C GLU A 353 5.82 0.74 -26.18
N TYR A 354 4.67 0.18 -25.82
CA TYR A 354 3.96 0.55 -24.59
C TYR A 354 4.65 0.01 -23.35
N LYS A 355 5.27 -1.15 -23.41
CA LYS A 355 6.12 -1.68 -22.34
C LYS A 355 7.29 -0.73 -22.06
N ALA A 356 7.95 -0.21 -23.10
CA ALA A 356 9.01 0.77 -22.93
C ALA A 356 8.53 2.06 -22.27
N LYS A 357 7.32 2.56 -22.62
CA LYS A 357 6.71 3.74 -21.94
C LYS A 357 6.44 3.49 -20.48
N PHE A 358 5.90 2.32 -20.13
CA PHE A 358 5.65 1.93 -18.75
C PHE A 358 6.95 1.82 -17.96
N THR A 359 7.94 1.12 -18.50
CA THR A 359 9.26 0.97 -17.87
C THR A 359 9.92 2.34 -17.68
N ALA A 360 9.87 3.24 -18.66
CA ALA A 360 10.43 4.58 -18.54
C ALA A 360 9.76 5.41 -17.42
N ALA A 361 8.45 5.24 -17.21
CA ALA A 361 7.75 5.88 -16.10
C ALA A 361 8.22 5.33 -14.75
N MET A 362 8.32 4.02 -14.62
CA MET A 362 8.71 3.36 -13.37
C MET A 362 10.20 3.52 -13.06
N ASP A 363 11.07 3.49 -14.07
CA ASP A 363 12.51 3.75 -13.95
C ASP A 363 12.83 5.17 -13.51
N ASN A 364 11.89 6.08 -13.70
CA ASN A 364 12.01 7.48 -13.30
C ASN A 364 11.43 7.72 -11.91
N ASP A 365 12.07 7.16 -10.89
CA ASP A 365 11.72 7.37 -9.49
C ASP A 365 10.32 6.84 -9.14
N LEU A 366 10.01 5.63 -9.58
CA LEU A 366 8.74 4.93 -9.30
C LEU A 366 7.51 5.81 -9.59
N ASN A 367 7.47 6.44 -10.77
CA ASN A 367 6.41 7.39 -11.13
C ASN A 367 5.10 6.67 -11.49
N THR A 368 4.39 6.20 -10.47
CA THR A 368 3.13 5.46 -10.61
C THR A 368 2.04 6.26 -11.29
N SER A 369 1.99 7.59 -11.10
CA SER A 369 0.99 8.44 -11.76
C SER A 369 1.16 8.46 -13.28
N MET A 370 2.41 8.46 -13.77
CA MET A 370 2.70 8.32 -15.20
C MET A 370 2.43 6.89 -15.68
N ALA A 371 2.76 5.87 -14.89
CA ALA A 371 2.45 4.49 -15.22
C ALA A 371 0.93 4.26 -15.37
N VAL A 372 0.11 4.84 -14.50
CA VAL A 372 -1.36 4.84 -14.63
C VAL A 372 -1.81 5.57 -15.90
N THR A 373 -1.13 6.66 -16.30
CA THR A 373 -1.41 7.34 -17.58
C THR A 373 -1.17 6.39 -18.77
N VAL A 374 -0.10 5.59 -18.73
CA VAL A 374 0.20 4.60 -19.77
C VAL A 374 -0.90 3.54 -19.89
N LEU A 375 -1.58 3.13 -18.80
CA LEU A 375 -2.76 2.24 -18.89
C LEU A 375 -3.86 2.85 -19.78
N TYR A 376 -4.15 4.13 -19.59
CA TYR A 376 -5.16 4.82 -20.41
C TYR A 376 -4.72 4.98 -21.87
N ASP A 377 -3.42 5.15 -22.11
CA ASP A 377 -2.88 5.24 -23.46
C ASP A 377 -2.96 3.89 -24.18
N VAL A 378 -2.69 2.77 -23.50
CA VAL A 378 -2.91 1.43 -24.03
C VAL A 378 -4.35 1.23 -24.48
N LEU A 379 -5.34 1.67 -23.69
CA LEU A 379 -6.76 1.55 -24.03
C LEU A 379 -7.17 2.40 -25.26
N LYS A 380 -6.40 3.45 -25.58
CA LYS A 380 -6.60 4.32 -26.77
C LYS A 380 -5.72 3.90 -27.96
N ALA A 381 -4.77 2.99 -27.73
CA ALA A 381 -3.79 2.59 -28.74
C ALA A 381 -4.45 2.03 -29.99
N LYS A 382 -3.84 2.30 -31.15
CA LYS A 382 -4.24 1.73 -32.46
C LYS A 382 -3.62 0.34 -32.63
N THR A 383 -4.04 -0.59 -31.78
CA THR A 383 -3.64 -2.00 -31.79
C THR A 383 -4.84 -2.87 -31.46
N ASN A 384 -4.75 -4.18 -31.66
CA ASN A 384 -5.86 -5.10 -31.36
C ASN A 384 -6.07 -5.28 -29.86
N ASP A 385 -7.23 -5.78 -29.48
CA ASP A 385 -7.61 -5.92 -28.09
C ASP A 385 -6.78 -6.96 -27.34
N LYS A 386 -6.32 -8.01 -28.04
CA LYS A 386 -5.40 -9.03 -27.46
C LYS A 386 -4.09 -8.40 -26.96
N THR A 387 -3.50 -7.50 -27.76
CA THR A 387 -2.29 -6.75 -27.37
C THR A 387 -2.54 -5.85 -26.19
N LYS A 388 -3.69 -5.14 -26.16
CA LYS A 388 -4.08 -4.31 -25.01
C LYS A 388 -4.23 -5.13 -23.74
N LEU A 389 -4.92 -6.27 -23.79
CA LEU A 389 -5.07 -7.17 -22.65
C LEU A 389 -3.72 -7.68 -22.14
N ALA A 390 -2.82 -8.10 -23.03
CA ALA A 390 -1.49 -8.57 -22.66
C ALA A 390 -0.65 -7.46 -21.98
N LEU A 391 -0.74 -6.21 -22.46
CA LEU A 391 -0.06 -5.06 -21.85
C LEU A 391 -0.63 -4.75 -20.47
N LEU A 392 -1.97 -4.73 -20.33
CA LEU A 392 -2.63 -4.46 -19.06
C LEU A 392 -2.30 -5.53 -18.02
N ASP A 393 -2.27 -6.80 -18.41
CA ASP A 393 -1.86 -7.91 -17.56
C ASP A 393 -0.41 -7.73 -17.08
N SER A 394 0.49 -7.46 -18.03
CA SER A 394 1.91 -7.21 -17.72
C SER A 394 2.10 -6.07 -16.73
N PHE A 395 1.45 -4.92 -16.92
CA PHE A 395 1.60 -3.76 -16.06
C PHE A 395 0.94 -3.95 -14.69
N ASP A 396 -0.13 -4.74 -14.64
CA ASP A 396 -0.84 -5.03 -13.40
C ASP A 396 -0.07 -5.96 -12.46
N THR A 397 0.91 -6.72 -12.97
CA THR A 397 1.88 -7.45 -12.12
C THR A 397 2.64 -6.50 -11.18
N VAL A 398 2.81 -5.24 -11.58
CA VAL A 398 3.45 -4.18 -10.80
C VAL A 398 2.43 -3.35 -10.04
N LEU A 399 1.37 -2.88 -10.70
CA LEU A 399 0.39 -1.95 -10.11
C LEU A 399 -0.54 -2.65 -9.11
N GLY A 400 -0.80 -3.95 -9.31
CA GLY A 400 -1.53 -4.79 -8.37
C GLY A 400 -2.99 -4.41 -8.21
N LEU A 401 -3.62 -3.92 -9.27
CA LEU A 401 -5.02 -3.45 -9.28
C LEU A 401 -6.03 -4.55 -9.64
N LYS A 402 -5.56 -5.77 -9.95
CA LYS A 402 -6.37 -6.92 -10.38
C LYS A 402 -7.29 -6.58 -11.56
N LEU A 403 -6.74 -5.86 -12.54
CA LEU A 403 -7.50 -5.27 -13.64
C LEU A 403 -8.27 -6.33 -14.46
N LEU A 404 -7.58 -7.39 -14.90
CA LEU A 404 -8.20 -8.42 -15.73
C LEU A 404 -9.18 -9.28 -14.92
N GLU A 405 -8.83 -9.66 -13.69
CA GLU A 405 -9.68 -10.43 -12.77
C GLU A 405 -11.00 -9.68 -12.49
N LYS A 406 -10.91 -8.40 -12.10
CA LYS A 406 -12.07 -7.56 -11.80
C LYS A 406 -12.90 -7.26 -13.06
N ALA A 407 -12.28 -7.04 -14.20
CA ALA A 407 -12.96 -6.83 -15.47
C ALA A 407 -13.71 -8.12 -15.92
N ALA A 408 -13.12 -9.30 -15.74
CA ALA A 408 -13.78 -10.58 -16.01
C ALA A 408 -14.99 -10.79 -15.09
N ALA A 409 -14.87 -10.51 -13.79
CA ALA A 409 -15.98 -10.58 -12.85
C ALA A 409 -17.11 -9.60 -13.22
N LEU A 410 -16.76 -8.38 -13.66
CA LEU A 410 -17.73 -7.39 -14.13
C LEU A 410 -18.46 -7.88 -15.38
N ARG A 411 -17.75 -8.48 -16.35
CA ARG A 411 -18.33 -9.06 -17.57
C ARG A 411 -19.29 -10.21 -17.23
N ALA A 412 -18.90 -11.10 -16.32
CA ALA A 412 -19.76 -12.20 -15.86
C ALA A 412 -21.03 -11.69 -15.18
N LYS A 413 -20.91 -10.67 -14.33
CA LYS A 413 -22.07 -10.02 -13.69
C LYS A 413 -23.02 -9.37 -14.71
N GLN A 414 -22.47 -8.69 -15.72
CA GLN A 414 -23.26 -8.09 -16.80
C GLN A 414 -23.96 -9.15 -17.65
N ALA A 415 -23.29 -10.26 -17.97
CA ALA A 415 -23.89 -11.39 -18.68
C ALA A 415 -25.01 -12.06 -17.87
N ALA A 416 -24.84 -12.22 -16.56
CA ALA A 416 -25.85 -12.78 -15.68
C ALA A 416 -27.03 -11.81 -15.44
N ALA A 417 -26.77 -10.50 -15.50
CA ALA A 417 -27.79 -9.47 -15.40
C ALA A 417 -28.49 -9.16 -16.74
N ALA A 418 -27.95 -9.66 -17.86
CA ALA A 418 -28.65 -9.66 -19.14
C ALA A 418 -29.87 -10.56 -18.99
N PRO A 419 -31.07 -10.07 -19.26
CA PRO A 419 -32.28 -10.84 -18.96
C PRO A 419 -32.32 -12.13 -19.77
N ALA A 420 -32.26 -13.23 -19.09
CA ALA A 420 -32.73 -14.53 -19.59
C ALA A 420 -34.26 -14.52 -19.61
N GLY A 421 -34.84 -13.61 -20.37
CA GLY A 421 -36.28 -13.48 -20.57
C GLY A 421 -36.56 -13.50 -22.06
N GLU A 422 -37.34 -14.46 -22.50
CA GLU A 422 -38.02 -14.40 -23.79
C GLU A 422 -38.67 -13.02 -23.93
N PHE A 423 -38.43 -12.35 -25.04
CA PHE A 423 -39.07 -11.05 -25.32
C PHE A 423 -40.59 -11.20 -25.22
N THR A 424 -41.17 -10.54 -24.21
CA THR A 424 -42.61 -10.67 -23.92
C THR A 424 -43.41 -9.60 -24.66
N VAL A 425 -44.46 -10.02 -25.33
CA VAL A 425 -45.40 -9.11 -25.94
C VAL A 425 -46.70 -9.16 -25.10
N ILE A 426 -47.10 -8.00 -24.58
CA ILE A 426 -48.27 -7.87 -23.69
C ILE A 426 -49.30 -6.99 -24.34
N SER A 427 -50.52 -7.52 -24.51
CA SER A 427 -51.66 -6.70 -24.89
C SER A 427 -52.24 -5.97 -23.67
N GLU A 428 -52.45 -4.65 -23.75
CA GLU A 428 -53.08 -3.88 -22.67
C GLU A 428 -54.58 -4.15 -22.54
N SER A 429 -55.22 -4.63 -23.62
CA SER A 429 -56.65 -5.05 -23.63
C SER A 429 -56.86 -6.51 -23.30
N GLY A 430 -55.79 -7.32 -23.18
CA GLY A 430 -55.86 -8.77 -22.99
C GLY A 430 -56.20 -9.54 -24.27
N GLU A 431 -56.22 -8.90 -25.43
CA GLU A 431 -56.41 -9.55 -26.73
C GLU A 431 -55.16 -10.32 -27.15
N THR A 432 -55.32 -11.43 -27.84
CA THR A 432 -54.25 -12.19 -28.51
C THR A 432 -54.38 -11.99 -30.01
N ASP A 433 -53.32 -11.41 -30.63
CA ASP A 433 -53.24 -11.25 -32.08
C ASP A 433 -51.83 -11.71 -32.52
N GLY A 434 -51.78 -12.92 -33.04
CA GLY A 434 -50.50 -13.55 -33.41
C GLY A 434 -49.77 -12.82 -34.53
N GLU A 435 -50.44 -12.09 -35.41
CA GLU A 435 -49.81 -11.32 -36.45
C GLU A 435 -49.14 -10.04 -35.87
N VAL A 436 -49.85 -9.35 -34.99
CA VAL A 436 -49.36 -8.18 -34.27
C VAL A 436 -48.16 -8.58 -33.39
N GLU A 437 -48.25 -9.65 -32.65
CA GLU A 437 -47.17 -10.14 -31.79
C GLU A 437 -45.91 -10.52 -32.60
N ALA A 438 -46.09 -11.17 -33.77
CA ALA A 438 -45.01 -11.51 -34.68
C ALA A 438 -44.30 -10.26 -35.22
N LEU A 439 -45.06 -9.23 -35.63
CA LEU A 439 -44.50 -7.95 -36.08
C LEU A 439 -43.74 -7.22 -34.96
N ILE A 440 -44.25 -7.25 -33.74
CA ILE A 440 -43.59 -6.63 -32.58
C ILE A 440 -42.27 -7.35 -32.26
N ARG A 441 -42.24 -8.69 -32.33
CA ARG A 441 -41.00 -9.47 -32.20
C ARG A 441 -40.00 -9.18 -33.32
N ALA A 442 -40.46 -9.16 -34.57
CA ALA A 442 -39.60 -8.82 -35.73
C ALA A 442 -38.99 -7.41 -35.61
N ARG A 443 -39.76 -6.42 -35.10
CA ARG A 443 -39.25 -5.07 -34.82
C ARG A 443 -38.18 -5.10 -33.75
N ALA A 444 -38.34 -5.87 -32.69
CA ALA A 444 -37.32 -6.01 -31.63
C ALA A 444 -36.04 -6.66 -32.17
N ASP A 445 -36.15 -7.68 -33.00
CA ASP A 445 -35.01 -8.35 -33.63
C ASP A 445 -34.29 -7.42 -34.61
N ALA A 446 -35.00 -6.61 -35.39
CA ALA A 446 -34.41 -5.62 -36.27
C ALA A 446 -33.63 -4.54 -35.46
N LYS A 447 -34.16 -4.06 -34.32
CA LYS A 447 -33.47 -3.15 -33.40
C LYS A 447 -32.22 -3.80 -32.83
N LYS A 448 -32.29 -5.06 -32.41
CA LYS A 448 -31.14 -5.83 -31.88
C LYS A 448 -30.04 -6.01 -32.92
N ALA A 449 -30.41 -6.22 -34.18
CA ALA A 449 -29.53 -6.30 -35.33
C ALA A 449 -29.01 -4.92 -35.82
N LYS A 450 -29.39 -3.81 -35.16
CA LYS A 450 -29.12 -2.42 -35.56
C LYS A 450 -29.64 -2.05 -36.95
N ASN A 451 -30.59 -2.79 -37.46
CA ASN A 451 -31.31 -2.47 -38.69
C ASN A 451 -32.47 -1.54 -38.40
N PHE A 452 -32.15 -0.26 -38.19
CA PHE A 452 -33.15 0.74 -37.79
C PHE A 452 -34.15 1.04 -38.90
N ALA A 453 -33.75 0.93 -40.18
CA ALA A 453 -34.64 1.13 -41.30
C ALA A 453 -35.80 0.10 -41.33
N GLU A 454 -35.51 -1.17 -41.06
CA GLU A 454 -36.49 -2.23 -40.97
C GLU A 454 -37.35 -2.10 -39.69
N ALA A 455 -36.75 -1.71 -38.58
CA ALA A 455 -37.51 -1.48 -37.34
C ALA A 455 -38.52 -0.33 -37.48
N ASP A 456 -38.17 0.73 -38.20
CA ASP A 456 -39.05 1.85 -38.49
C ASP A 456 -40.13 1.46 -39.48
N ARG A 457 -39.82 0.69 -40.52
CA ARG A 457 -40.82 0.16 -41.47
C ARG A 457 -41.89 -0.65 -40.74
N ILE A 458 -41.47 -1.57 -39.82
CA ILE A 458 -42.41 -2.40 -39.06
C ILE A 458 -43.23 -1.55 -38.08
N ARG A 459 -42.65 -0.50 -37.48
CA ARG A 459 -43.39 0.44 -36.62
C ARG A 459 -44.53 1.14 -37.42
N ASP A 460 -44.21 1.59 -38.60
CA ASP A 460 -45.19 2.28 -39.45
C ASP A 460 -46.29 1.33 -39.97
N GLU A 461 -45.92 0.07 -40.22
CA GLU A 461 -46.88 -0.99 -40.54
C GLU A 461 -47.85 -1.28 -39.39
N LEU A 462 -47.35 -1.40 -38.17
CA LEU A 462 -48.18 -1.57 -36.96
C LEU A 462 -49.11 -0.38 -36.75
N LYS A 463 -48.59 0.86 -36.94
CA LYS A 463 -49.39 2.08 -36.85
C LYS A 463 -50.50 2.12 -37.89
N ALA A 464 -50.22 1.69 -39.15
CA ALA A 464 -51.21 1.60 -40.20
C ALA A 464 -52.30 0.59 -39.91
N LYS A 465 -52.01 -0.46 -39.12
CA LYS A 465 -52.97 -1.42 -38.61
C LYS A 465 -53.71 -0.96 -37.33
N GLY A 466 -53.53 0.30 -36.91
CA GLY A 466 -54.17 0.85 -35.72
C GLY A 466 -53.60 0.29 -34.42
N ILE A 467 -52.30 -0.07 -34.41
CA ILE A 467 -51.62 -0.62 -33.25
C ILE A 467 -50.60 0.39 -32.71
N GLU A 468 -50.77 0.75 -31.46
CA GLU A 468 -49.76 1.52 -30.70
C GLU A 468 -48.91 0.55 -29.90
N VAL A 469 -47.56 0.68 -30.00
CA VAL A 469 -46.59 -0.18 -29.29
C VAL A 469 -45.70 0.67 -28.42
N THR A 470 -45.60 0.29 -27.13
CA THR A 470 -44.73 0.89 -26.15
C THR A 470 -43.66 -0.12 -25.73
N ASP A 471 -42.38 0.23 -25.90
CA ASP A 471 -41.26 -0.62 -25.46
C ASP A 471 -41.21 -0.63 -23.93
N ILE A 472 -41.03 -1.82 -23.33
CA ILE A 472 -40.83 -2.03 -21.90
C ILE A 472 -39.53 -2.82 -21.68
N PRO A 473 -38.96 -2.87 -20.48
CA PRO A 473 -37.80 -3.74 -20.21
C PRO A 473 -38.13 -5.18 -20.59
N ASN A 474 -37.35 -5.76 -21.53
CA ASN A 474 -37.51 -7.12 -22.09
C ASN A 474 -38.85 -7.41 -22.78
N GLY A 475 -39.47 -6.44 -23.43
CA GLY A 475 -40.71 -6.68 -24.12
C GLY A 475 -41.29 -5.45 -24.76
N ALA A 476 -42.53 -5.59 -25.20
CA ALA A 476 -43.36 -4.50 -25.65
C ALA A 476 -44.82 -4.67 -25.19
N LYS A 477 -45.48 -3.56 -24.89
CA LYS A 477 -46.92 -3.50 -24.70
C LYS A 477 -47.55 -2.95 -25.96
N TRP A 478 -48.74 -3.44 -26.31
CA TRP A 478 -49.48 -2.94 -27.43
C TRP A 478 -50.98 -2.78 -27.10
N LYS A 479 -51.62 -1.84 -27.79
CA LYS A 479 -53.06 -1.63 -27.78
C LYS A 479 -53.56 -1.21 -29.16
N ARG A 480 -54.84 -1.46 -29.45
CA ARG A 480 -55.53 -0.90 -30.63
C ARG A 480 -55.95 0.55 -30.36
N ILE A 481 -55.77 1.44 -31.34
CA ILE A 481 -56.13 2.87 -31.31
C ILE A 481 -57.25 3.14 -32.29
#